data_88d076382cc965c99ed2f12e5083cbd6
#
_entry.id   88d076382cc965c99ed2f12e5083cbd6
#
_cell.length_a   1.000
_cell.length_b   1.000
_cell.length_c   1.000
_cell.angle_alpha   90.00
_cell.angle_beta   90.00
_cell.angle_gamma   90.00
#
_symmetry.space_group_name_H-M   'P 1'
#
loop_
_entity.id
_entity.type
_entity.pdbx_description
1 polymer ?
#
loop_
_entity_poly.entity_id
_entity_poly.type
_entity_poly.pdbx_seq_one_letter_code
_entity_poly.pdbx_strand_id
1 'polypeptide(L)'
;MEVTLIGMGPGDPSALTGGALTALERADVLIGSRRLVEGCTLAPEAQRFCSTKSAEIVEILAEGRWERPCVLYSGDTGFHSGTRTLLPQLAERGISWRVLPGVSSMQYFAARLDRPWQEWRVVSAHGLACDPVGE
;
A
#
# COMPACT_ATOMS: atom_id res chain seq x y z
N MET A 1 -16.74 -5.59 -9.06
CA MET A 1 -15.82 -5.13 -7.99
C MET A 1 -14.47 -4.74 -8.57
N GLU A 2 -13.97 -3.61 -8.18
CA GLU A 2 -12.60 -3.17 -8.49
C GLU A 2 -11.88 -2.91 -7.19
N VAL A 3 -10.77 -3.59 -6.96
CA VAL A 3 -9.96 -3.34 -5.77
C VAL A 3 -9.02 -2.15 -6.01
N THR A 4 -8.90 -1.27 -5.02
CA THR A 4 -7.98 -0.14 -5.10
C THR A 4 -6.76 -0.43 -4.22
N LEU A 5 -5.58 -0.41 -4.83
CA LEU A 5 -4.31 -0.59 -4.14
C LEU A 5 -3.75 0.79 -3.83
N ILE A 6 -3.55 1.09 -2.55
CA ILE A 6 -3.25 2.46 -2.10
C ILE A 6 -1.89 2.55 -1.43
N GLY A 7 -1.07 3.47 -1.92
CA GLY A 7 0.15 3.89 -1.23
C GLY A 7 -0.20 4.86 -0.11
N MET A 8 0.02 4.45 1.13
CA MET A 8 -0.37 5.23 2.30
C MET A 8 0.65 6.31 2.70
N GLY A 9 1.77 6.38 1.97
CA GLY A 9 2.80 7.34 2.29
C GLY A 9 3.62 6.95 3.52
N PRO A 10 4.39 7.90 4.07
CA PRO A 10 5.34 7.61 5.15
C PRO A 10 4.70 7.55 6.56
N GLY A 11 3.40 7.69 6.67
CA GLY A 11 2.70 7.70 7.95
C GLY A 11 2.17 9.06 8.37
N ASP A 12 2.51 10.10 7.63
CA ASP A 12 1.98 11.45 7.85
C ASP A 12 0.70 11.62 7.01
N PRO A 13 -0.47 11.83 7.64
CA PRO A 13 -1.72 11.97 6.89
C PRO A 13 -1.70 13.09 5.85
N SER A 14 -0.90 14.14 6.07
CA SER A 14 -0.78 15.24 5.12
C SER A 14 -0.06 14.83 3.83
N ALA A 15 0.62 13.69 3.83
CA ALA A 15 1.31 13.17 2.65
C ALA A 15 0.45 12.21 1.82
N LEU A 16 -0.80 11.97 2.21
CA LEU A 16 -1.73 11.17 1.40
C LEU A 16 -2.19 11.96 0.18
N THR A 17 -2.28 11.29 -0.96
CA THR A 17 -2.83 11.93 -2.17
C THR A 17 -4.32 12.14 -2.03
N GLY A 18 -4.88 13.09 -2.80
CA GLY A 18 -6.33 13.32 -2.83
C GLY A 18 -7.10 12.09 -3.29
N GLY A 19 -6.55 11.34 -4.26
CA GLY A 19 -7.15 10.10 -4.72
C GLY A 19 -7.21 9.03 -3.61
N ALA A 20 -6.14 8.92 -2.83
CA ALA A 20 -6.11 7.99 -1.70
C ALA A 20 -7.15 8.35 -0.64
N LEU A 21 -7.26 9.64 -0.30
CA LEU A 21 -8.27 10.12 0.65
C LEU A 21 -9.68 9.74 0.20
N THR A 22 -10.01 10.03 -1.05
CA THR A 22 -11.33 9.72 -1.60
C THR A 22 -11.63 8.22 -1.57
N ALA A 23 -10.68 7.40 -1.99
CA ALA A 23 -10.86 5.95 -1.99
C ALA A 23 -11.04 5.39 -0.58
N LEU A 24 -10.25 5.88 0.39
CA LEU A 24 -10.34 5.44 1.78
C LEU A 24 -11.67 5.79 2.41
N GLU A 25 -12.17 7.00 2.16
CA GLU A 25 -13.46 7.44 2.71
C GLU A 25 -14.62 6.58 2.24
N ARG A 26 -14.51 5.98 1.07
CA ARG A 26 -15.56 5.16 0.47
C ARG A 26 -15.38 3.66 0.70
N ALA A 27 -14.27 3.25 1.29
CA ALA A 27 -13.94 1.84 1.41
C ALA A 27 -14.92 1.08 2.30
N ASP A 28 -15.29 -0.13 1.90
CA ASP A 28 -16.06 -1.05 2.73
C ASP A 28 -15.19 -2.12 3.40
N VAL A 29 -13.96 -2.29 2.93
CA VAL A 29 -12.97 -3.15 3.57
C VAL A 29 -11.57 -2.59 3.36
N LEU A 30 -10.75 -2.68 4.41
CA LEU A 30 -9.33 -2.32 4.37
C LEU A 30 -8.52 -3.57 4.67
N ILE A 31 -7.54 -3.86 3.81
CA ILE A 31 -6.66 -5.01 3.95
C ILE A 31 -5.22 -4.52 3.92
N GLY A 32 -4.41 -4.96 4.86
CA GLY A 32 -3.01 -4.56 4.92
C GLY A 32 -2.37 -4.94 6.25
N SER A 33 -1.20 -4.37 6.51
CA SER A 33 -0.54 -4.58 7.79
C SER A 33 -1.40 -4.01 8.92
N ARG A 34 -1.23 -4.57 10.12
CA ARG A 34 -1.98 -4.11 11.29
C ARG A 34 -1.85 -2.61 11.49
N ARG A 35 -0.62 -2.10 11.39
CA ARG A 35 -0.35 -0.67 11.58
C ARG A 35 -1.16 0.21 10.63
N LEU A 36 -1.26 -0.19 9.38
CA LEU A 36 -1.97 0.59 8.36
C LEU A 36 -3.49 0.52 8.54
N VAL A 37 -4.03 -0.68 8.74
CA VAL A 37 -5.49 -0.83 8.84
C VAL A 37 -6.04 -0.32 10.15
N GLU A 38 -5.35 -0.51 11.26
CA GLU A 38 -5.78 0.00 12.56
C GLU A 38 -5.53 1.50 12.70
N GLY A 39 -4.49 2.02 12.03
CA GLY A 39 -4.18 3.45 12.07
C GLY A 39 -5.04 4.30 11.15
N CYS A 40 -5.80 3.72 10.25
CA CYS A 40 -6.63 4.47 9.33
C CYS A 40 -7.96 4.87 9.98
N THR A 41 -8.19 6.18 10.09
CA THR A 41 -9.41 6.74 10.70
C THR A 41 -10.43 7.20 9.67
N LEU A 42 -10.10 7.11 8.38
CA LEU A 42 -10.92 7.66 7.30
C LEU A 42 -12.08 6.76 6.89
N ALA A 43 -12.07 5.50 7.28
CA ALA A 43 -13.11 4.53 6.97
C ALA A 43 -13.59 3.83 8.23
N PRO A 44 -14.29 4.53 9.14
CA PRO A 44 -14.66 3.95 10.45
C PRO A 44 -15.61 2.76 10.34
N GLU A 45 -16.43 2.71 9.29
CA GLU A 45 -17.39 1.62 9.08
C GLU A 45 -16.83 0.44 8.30
N ALA A 46 -15.62 0.56 7.75
CA ALA A 46 -15.03 -0.50 6.95
C ALA A 46 -14.58 -1.68 7.82
N GLN A 47 -14.74 -2.89 7.29
CA GLN A 47 -14.13 -4.05 7.90
C GLN A 47 -12.62 -4.01 7.69
N ARG A 48 -11.87 -4.60 8.61
CA ARG A 48 -10.41 -4.57 8.58
C ARG A 48 -9.83 -5.96 8.69
N PHE A 49 -8.93 -6.29 7.77
CA PHE A 49 -8.20 -7.55 7.77
C PHE A 49 -6.71 -7.28 7.81
N CYS A 50 -6.04 -7.82 8.82
CA CYS A 50 -4.58 -7.69 8.97
C CYS A 50 -3.91 -8.82 8.21
N SER A 51 -3.54 -8.57 6.95
CA SER A 51 -2.83 -9.52 6.13
C SER A 51 -1.92 -8.78 5.14
N THR A 52 -0.68 -9.27 5.01
CA THR A 52 0.29 -8.76 4.05
C THR A 52 0.66 -9.81 3.01
N LYS A 53 0.14 -11.02 3.14
CA LYS A 53 0.42 -12.12 2.20
C LYS A 53 -0.55 -12.04 1.03
N SER A 54 -0.02 -11.95 -0.17
CA SER A 54 -0.83 -11.80 -1.38
C SER A 54 -1.86 -12.91 -1.56
N ALA A 55 -1.50 -14.17 -1.26
CA ALA A 55 -2.43 -15.29 -1.36
C ALA A 55 -3.64 -15.14 -0.43
N GLU A 56 -3.41 -14.66 0.80
CA GLU A 56 -4.50 -14.41 1.75
C GLU A 56 -5.38 -13.24 1.32
N ILE A 57 -4.74 -12.18 0.82
CA ILE A 57 -5.46 -10.98 0.34
C ILE A 57 -6.42 -11.36 -0.79
N VAL A 58 -5.94 -12.14 -1.75
CA VAL A 58 -6.75 -12.60 -2.88
C VAL A 58 -7.95 -13.42 -2.40
N GLU A 59 -7.76 -14.29 -1.42
CA GLU A 59 -8.87 -15.09 -0.87
C GLU A 59 -9.90 -14.21 -0.16
N ILE A 60 -9.46 -13.23 0.62
CA ILE A 60 -10.38 -12.27 1.26
C ILE A 60 -11.21 -11.54 0.20
N LEU A 61 -10.56 -11.09 -0.87
CA LEU A 61 -11.24 -10.38 -1.95
C LEU A 61 -12.21 -11.29 -2.71
N ALA A 62 -11.82 -12.54 -2.97
CA ALA A 62 -12.64 -13.49 -3.73
C ALA A 62 -13.83 -14.00 -2.93
N GLU A 63 -13.69 -14.20 -1.63
CA GLU A 63 -14.76 -14.73 -0.77
C GLU A 63 -15.75 -13.66 -0.33
N GLY A 64 -15.31 -12.41 -0.26
CA GLY A 64 -16.14 -11.31 0.19
C GLY A 64 -17.05 -10.75 -0.89
N ARG A 65 -18.06 -10.00 -0.45
CA ARG A 65 -18.96 -9.28 -1.34
C ARG A 65 -18.70 -7.79 -1.19
N TRP A 66 -17.50 -7.40 -1.59
CA TRP A 66 -17.03 -6.03 -1.40
C TRP A 66 -17.40 -5.18 -2.61
N GLU A 67 -17.84 -3.96 -2.37
CA GLU A 67 -18.09 -2.98 -3.43
C GLU A 67 -16.88 -2.11 -3.69
N ARG A 68 -16.20 -1.71 -2.64
CA ARG A 68 -15.06 -0.78 -2.70
C ARG A 68 -13.91 -1.24 -1.80
N PRO A 69 -13.32 -2.40 -2.10
CA PRO A 69 -12.21 -2.90 -1.29
C PRO A 69 -10.93 -2.13 -1.55
N CYS A 70 -10.16 -1.90 -0.49
CA CYS A 70 -8.87 -1.23 -0.54
C CYS A 70 -7.79 -2.09 0.10
N VAL A 71 -6.65 -2.21 -0.58
CA VAL A 71 -5.44 -2.85 -0.04
C VAL A 71 -4.41 -1.75 0.21
N LEU A 72 -3.89 -1.70 1.43
CA LEU A 72 -3.04 -0.62 1.88
C LEU A 72 -1.57 -1.05 1.92
N TYR A 73 -0.70 -0.20 1.39
CA TYR A 73 0.74 -0.40 1.39
C TYR A 73 1.43 0.83 1.96
N SER A 74 2.53 0.64 2.70
CA SER A 74 3.33 1.78 3.17
C SER A 74 4.07 2.40 1.98
N GLY A 75 4.30 3.70 2.05
CA GLY A 75 5.04 4.41 1.01
C GLY A 75 4.29 4.47 -0.30
N ASP A 76 5.00 4.14 -1.39
CA ASP A 76 4.43 4.08 -2.72
C ASP A 76 4.12 2.65 -3.12
N THR A 77 3.02 2.45 -3.84
CA THR A 77 2.58 1.13 -4.30
C THR A 77 3.54 0.46 -5.28
N GLY A 78 4.33 1.23 -6.01
CA GLY A 78 5.26 0.70 -6.99
C GLY A 78 6.72 0.64 -6.52
N PHE A 79 7.01 1.06 -5.29
CA PHE A 79 8.37 1.18 -4.79
C PHE A 79 8.62 0.20 -3.65
N HIS A 80 9.26 -0.93 -3.96
CA HIS A 80 9.55 -2.02 -3.00
C HIS A 80 8.30 -2.43 -2.22
N SER A 81 7.20 -2.67 -2.92
CA SER A 81 5.93 -2.96 -2.30
C SER A 81 5.42 -4.36 -2.64
N GLY A 82 4.45 -4.84 -1.86
CA GLY A 82 3.82 -6.13 -2.05
C GLY A 82 2.95 -6.24 -3.31
N THR A 83 2.72 -5.14 -4.03
CA THR A 83 1.96 -5.18 -5.29
C THR A 83 2.61 -6.10 -6.31
N ARG A 84 3.94 -6.24 -6.25
CA ARG A 84 4.70 -7.10 -7.15
C ARG A 84 4.17 -8.55 -7.16
N THR A 85 3.78 -9.06 -6.00
CA THR A 85 3.25 -10.41 -5.89
C THR A 85 1.72 -10.46 -5.96
N LEU A 86 1.06 -9.37 -5.59
CA LEU A 86 -0.41 -9.33 -5.58
C LEU A 86 -1.00 -9.20 -6.99
N LEU A 87 -0.46 -8.32 -7.83
CA LEU A 87 -1.04 -8.07 -9.15
C LEU A 87 -1.16 -9.32 -10.01
N PRO A 88 -0.14 -10.19 -10.12
CA PRO A 88 -0.29 -11.42 -10.89
C PRO A 88 -1.41 -12.33 -10.36
N GLN A 89 -1.58 -12.39 -9.06
CA GLN A 89 -2.61 -13.23 -8.44
C GLN A 89 -4.02 -12.67 -8.66
N LEU A 90 -4.17 -11.34 -8.64
CA LEU A 90 -5.44 -10.70 -9.01
C LEU A 90 -5.80 -11.00 -10.46
N ALA A 91 -4.81 -10.93 -11.35
CA ALA A 91 -5.02 -11.22 -12.76
C ALA A 91 -5.49 -12.67 -12.97
N GLU A 92 -4.87 -13.63 -12.27
CA GLU A 92 -5.27 -15.05 -12.36
C GLU A 92 -6.71 -15.29 -11.89
N ARG A 93 -7.19 -14.52 -10.94
CA ARG A 93 -8.53 -14.66 -10.38
C ARG A 93 -9.56 -13.79 -11.11
N GLY A 94 -9.13 -13.04 -12.14
CA GLY A 94 -10.02 -12.16 -12.88
C GLY A 94 -10.55 -10.98 -12.08
N ILE A 95 -9.81 -10.55 -11.06
CA ILE A 95 -10.18 -9.42 -10.21
C ILE A 95 -9.60 -8.14 -10.80
N SER A 96 -10.45 -7.16 -11.09
CA SER A 96 -10.02 -5.86 -11.59
C SER A 96 -9.41 -5.02 -10.48
N TRP A 97 -8.44 -4.19 -10.84
CA TRP A 97 -7.79 -3.34 -9.85
C TRP A 97 -7.48 -1.95 -10.39
N ARG A 98 -7.24 -1.04 -9.46
CA ARG A 98 -6.70 0.30 -9.72
C ARG A 98 -5.58 0.55 -8.72
N VAL A 99 -4.45 1.10 -9.19
CA VAL A 99 -3.29 1.39 -8.34
C VAL A 99 -3.18 2.89 -8.15
N LEU A 100 -3.14 3.33 -6.90
CA LEU A 100 -2.91 4.73 -6.55
C LEU A 100 -1.53 4.87 -5.91
N PRO A 101 -0.72 5.83 -6.38
CA PRO A 101 0.62 6.04 -5.84
C PRO A 101 0.58 6.69 -4.46
N GLY A 102 1.69 6.60 -3.77
CA GLY A 102 1.90 7.30 -2.51
C GLY A 102 3.31 7.87 -2.46
N VAL A 103 3.63 8.59 -1.40
CA VAL A 103 4.97 9.14 -1.18
C VAL A 103 5.81 8.09 -0.47
N SER A 104 6.93 7.69 -1.08
CA SER A 104 7.83 6.74 -0.43
C SER A 104 8.57 7.40 0.73
N SER A 105 9.04 6.58 1.68
CA SER A 105 9.84 7.09 2.80
C SER A 105 11.12 7.77 2.31
N MET A 106 11.68 7.29 1.22
CA MET A 106 12.87 7.90 0.61
C MET A 106 12.58 9.31 0.08
N GLN A 107 11.48 9.49 -0.66
CA GLN A 107 11.08 10.78 -1.19
C GLN A 107 10.77 11.77 -0.07
N TYR A 108 10.05 11.30 0.94
CA TYR A 108 9.70 12.12 2.10
C TYR A 108 10.94 12.55 2.88
N PHE A 109 11.86 11.62 3.09
CA PHE A 109 13.13 11.88 3.77
C PHE A 109 13.98 12.88 3.00
N ALA A 110 14.12 12.70 1.69
CA ALA A 110 14.88 13.60 0.84
C ALA A 110 14.32 15.03 0.88
N ALA A 111 12.99 15.16 0.82
CA ALA A 111 12.33 16.47 0.92
C ALA A 111 12.57 17.14 2.27
N ARG A 112 12.55 16.37 3.38
CA ARG A 112 12.83 16.90 4.71
C ARG A 112 14.26 17.36 4.87
N LEU A 113 15.19 16.81 4.08
CA LEU A 113 16.59 17.21 4.06
C LEU A 113 16.89 18.29 3.01
N ASP A 114 15.88 18.71 2.24
CA ASP A 114 16.04 19.64 1.12
C ASP A 114 17.06 19.15 0.10
N ARG A 115 17.06 17.84 -0.19
CA ARG A 115 18.04 17.22 -1.10
C ARG A 115 17.40 16.54 -2.28
N PRO A 116 17.84 16.84 -3.52
CA PRO A 116 17.50 16.00 -4.67
C PRO A 116 18.06 14.59 -4.46
N TRP A 117 17.34 13.60 -4.92
CA TRP A 117 17.71 12.20 -4.65
C TRP A 117 18.04 11.37 -5.89
N GLN A 118 18.10 11.98 -7.09
CA GLN A 118 18.36 11.26 -8.32
C GLN A 118 19.71 10.53 -8.35
N GLU A 119 20.67 10.97 -7.54
CA GLU A 119 21.98 10.34 -7.46
C GLU A 119 22.10 9.37 -6.27
N TRP A 120 21.04 9.22 -5.50
CA TRP A 120 21.06 8.33 -4.34
C TRP A 120 20.98 6.89 -4.81
N ARG A 121 21.72 6.03 -4.10
CA ARG A 121 21.61 4.60 -4.26
C ARG A 121 20.56 4.10 -3.30
N VAL A 122 19.55 3.40 -3.81
CA VAL A 122 18.46 2.87 -3.00
C VAL A 122 18.63 1.37 -2.85
N VAL A 123 18.68 0.91 -1.60
CA VAL A 123 18.79 -0.51 -1.27
C VAL A 123 17.65 -0.87 -0.33
N SER A 124 16.91 -1.94 -0.64
CA SER A 124 15.86 -2.44 0.24
C SER A 124 16.35 -3.69 0.95
N ALA A 125 16.33 -3.64 2.27
CA ALA A 125 16.62 -4.80 3.11
C ALA A 125 15.34 -5.57 3.49
N HIS A 126 14.18 -5.09 3.04
CA HIS A 126 12.90 -5.69 3.40
C HIS A 126 12.77 -7.10 2.81
N GLY A 127 12.63 -8.09 3.67
CA GLY A 127 12.51 -9.49 3.26
C GLY A 127 13.81 -10.11 2.75
N LEU A 128 14.95 -9.42 2.87
CA LEU A 128 16.25 -9.88 2.41
C LEU A 128 17.25 -9.92 3.55
N ALA A 129 18.13 -10.92 3.53
CA ALA A 129 19.25 -11.00 4.46
C ALA A 129 20.44 -10.26 3.85
N CYS A 130 20.44 -8.94 3.94
CA CYS A 130 21.50 -8.09 3.39
C CYS A 130 21.92 -7.02 4.39
N ASP A 131 23.12 -6.46 4.18
CA ASP A 131 23.64 -5.36 4.97
C ASP A 131 23.58 -4.08 4.11
N PRO A 132 22.56 -3.22 4.29
CA PRO A 132 22.43 -2.01 3.48
C PRO A 132 23.58 -1.02 3.66
N VAL A 133 24.26 -1.06 4.78
CA VAL A 133 25.40 -0.18 5.07
C VAL A 133 26.64 -0.60 4.27
N GLY A 134 26.80 -1.90 4.03
CA GLY A 134 27.89 -2.45 3.26
C GLY A 134 27.74 -2.29 1.75
N GLU A 135 26.57 -1.90 1.32
CA GLU A 135 26.27 -1.62 -0.07
C GLU A 135 26.71 -0.19 -0.44
#